data_a9f19adf50f2a837b6ce4a93b9a82de4
#
_entry.id   a9f19adf50f2a837b6ce4a93b9a82de4
#
_cell.length_a   1.000
_cell.length_b   1.000
_cell.length_c   1.000
_cell.angle_alpha   90.00
_cell.angle_beta   90.00
_cell.angle_gamma   90.00
#
_symmetry.space_group_name_H-M   'P 1'
#
loop_
_entity.id
_entity.type
_entity.pdbx_description
1 polymer ?
#
loop_
_entity_poly.entity_id
_entity_poly.type
_entity_poly.pdbx_seq_one_letter_code
_entity_poly.pdbx_strand_id
1 'polypeptide(L)'
;MKKKLLALSLVLAMLSACASTPSDSIAATPTPTEAPAPAAEPTPEPTSNPSQTPAPTMAVYDEVSFDDWRAAAGCTMPDYSFSAPHTPQPFEKVAWPAEGVTLRTYVADTLEEAAELYHTTVETLKELNPDYEENYTRNHGQYWGLKLQAEPYTLPMNNVVSVTVSAPWVENQYDRTGTYNVPASLDKQAQAALATAYYFQYKWCGMHGGFWPYEPVDDLPKWLQGYATDGAFYTKFSEFSSFLHGVYSDAWVDDLLNEEPALFAEGENDTILTGDGDRGSNVAYCGHLFTEPELQPDGSVEFWQLVLICESEEFAGWGGEEPVVPDTATVMPIRLVPTEDGWRVNGVNLPN
;
A
#
# COMPACT_ATOMS: atom_id res chain seq x y z
N MET A 1 19.10 -18.32 12.74
CA MET A 1 19.01 -16.95 12.19
C MET A 1 18.17 -17.08 10.94
N LYS A 2 16.89 -16.75 11.00
CA LYS A 2 15.96 -16.84 9.87
C LYS A 2 16.06 -15.54 9.10
N LYS A 3 16.59 -15.61 7.87
CA LYS A 3 16.64 -14.49 6.93
C LYS A 3 15.21 -14.19 6.48
N LYS A 4 14.65 -13.06 6.87
CA LYS A 4 13.44 -12.51 6.27
C LYS A 4 13.88 -11.78 5.00
N LEU A 5 13.64 -12.36 3.84
CA LEU A 5 13.79 -11.67 2.57
C LEU A 5 12.55 -10.79 2.36
N LEU A 6 12.69 -9.50 2.49
CA LEU A 6 11.77 -8.56 1.84
C LEU A 6 12.14 -8.56 0.36
N ALA A 7 11.37 -9.27 -0.45
CA ALA A 7 11.63 -9.32 -1.89
C ALA A 7 11.17 -8.01 -2.53
N LEU A 8 12.13 -7.18 -2.89
CA LEU A 8 11.92 -6.14 -3.89
C LEU A 8 11.78 -6.86 -5.24
N SER A 9 10.54 -7.28 -5.57
CA SER A 9 10.28 -8.12 -6.73
C SER A 9 10.32 -7.33 -8.00
N LEU A 10 11.33 -7.62 -8.82
CA LEU A 10 11.40 -7.23 -10.22
C LEU A 10 10.35 -8.02 -10.99
N VAL A 11 9.21 -7.41 -11.32
CA VAL A 11 8.17 -8.03 -12.13
C VAL A 11 8.50 -7.88 -13.60
N LEU A 12 8.97 -8.96 -14.18
CA LEU A 12 9.07 -9.10 -15.64
C LEU A 12 7.72 -9.63 -16.15
N ALA A 13 6.92 -8.75 -16.78
CA ALA A 13 5.67 -9.14 -17.43
C ALA A 13 5.95 -10.00 -18.65
N MET A 14 5.54 -11.26 -18.63
CA MET A 14 5.42 -12.08 -19.84
C MET A 14 3.94 -12.18 -20.24
N LEU A 15 3.63 -11.60 -21.38
CA LEU A 15 2.40 -11.83 -22.12
C LEU A 15 2.36 -13.27 -22.63
N SER A 16 1.35 -14.03 -22.26
CA SER A 16 0.97 -15.27 -22.97
C SER A 16 -0.50 -15.27 -23.27
N ALA A 17 -0.77 -15.29 -24.58
CA ALA A 17 -2.07 -15.43 -25.16
C ALA A 17 -2.65 -16.83 -24.91
N CYS A 18 -3.92 -16.91 -24.53
CA CYS A 18 -4.68 -18.16 -24.56
C CYS A 18 -5.85 -18.08 -25.48
N ALA A 19 -5.91 -19.09 -26.33
CA ALA A 19 -6.91 -19.32 -27.36
C ALA A 19 -8.22 -19.84 -26.76
N SER A 20 -9.30 -19.37 -27.35
CA SER A 20 -10.68 -19.79 -27.20
C SER A 20 -10.98 -21.20 -27.73
N THR A 21 -11.97 -21.89 -27.17
CA THR A 21 -12.93 -22.70 -27.94
C THR A 21 -14.23 -23.00 -27.16
N PRO A 22 -15.32 -23.37 -27.84
CA PRO A 22 -16.64 -22.86 -27.54
C PRO A 22 -17.67 -23.89 -27.10
N SER A 23 -18.78 -23.34 -26.59
CA SER A 23 -20.19 -23.84 -26.66
C SER A 23 -20.50 -25.33 -26.74
N ASP A 24 -21.40 -25.76 -25.89
CA ASP A 24 -22.70 -26.27 -26.36
C ASP A 24 -23.71 -26.55 -25.21
N SER A 25 -24.89 -26.03 -25.43
CA SER A 25 -26.21 -26.68 -25.44
C SER A 25 -26.95 -26.95 -24.13
N ILE A 26 -27.88 -26.08 -23.90
CA ILE A 26 -29.34 -26.22 -23.56
C ILE A 26 -29.82 -27.62 -23.12
N ALA A 27 -30.40 -27.69 -21.92
CA ALA A 27 -31.54 -28.55 -21.65
C ALA A 27 -32.48 -27.96 -20.56
N ALA A 28 -33.74 -28.01 -20.84
CA ALA A 28 -34.84 -27.33 -20.17
C ALA A 28 -35.25 -27.96 -18.83
N THR A 29 -35.80 -27.10 -18.02
CA THR A 29 -36.59 -27.16 -16.80
C THR A 29 -37.51 -28.38 -16.61
N PRO A 30 -37.80 -28.79 -15.36
CA PRO A 30 -39.18 -28.71 -14.90
C PRO A 30 -39.37 -27.98 -13.55
N THR A 31 -40.46 -27.26 -13.49
CA THR A 31 -41.01 -26.54 -12.37
C THR A 31 -41.40 -27.48 -11.22
N PRO A 32 -41.03 -27.21 -9.99
CA PRO A 32 -41.65 -27.88 -8.82
C PRO A 32 -42.78 -27.06 -8.22
N THR A 33 -43.78 -27.79 -7.90
CA THR A 33 -45.02 -27.48 -7.19
C THR A 33 -44.78 -26.89 -5.80
N GLU A 34 -45.56 -25.87 -5.52
CA GLU A 34 -45.66 -25.14 -4.25
C GLU A 34 -46.16 -26.05 -3.09
N ALA A 35 -45.44 -26.07 -1.98
CA ALA A 35 -45.85 -26.70 -0.73
C ALA A 35 -46.29 -25.62 0.29
N PRO A 36 -47.30 -25.89 1.17
CA PRO A 36 -47.89 -24.88 2.01
C PRO A 36 -46.98 -24.44 3.16
N ALA A 37 -47.07 -23.14 3.51
CA ALA A 37 -46.33 -22.46 4.53
C ALA A 37 -46.54 -23.04 5.94
N PRO A 38 -45.48 -23.18 6.76
CA PRO A 38 -45.62 -23.46 8.19
C PRO A 38 -45.96 -22.19 8.98
N ALA A 39 -46.69 -22.40 10.07
CA ALA A 39 -47.20 -21.39 10.99
C ALA A 39 -46.05 -20.61 11.68
N ALA A 40 -46.27 -19.31 11.88
CA ALA A 40 -45.33 -18.40 12.51
C ALA A 40 -45.03 -18.77 13.98
N GLU A 41 -43.76 -18.94 14.31
CA GLU A 41 -43.27 -18.98 15.69
C GLU A 41 -43.23 -17.57 16.30
N PRO A 42 -43.42 -17.45 17.64
CA PRO A 42 -43.41 -16.14 18.30
C PRO A 42 -42.04 -15.49 18.28
N THR A 43 -42.01 -14.23 17.86
CA THR A 43 -40.85 -13.36 17.85
C THR A 43 -40.26 -13.22 19.27
N PRO A 44 -38.95 -13.50 19.48
CA PRO A 44 -38.31 -13.20 20.76
C PRO A 44 -38.16 -11.68 20.94
N GLU A 45 -38.45 -11.21 22.17
CA GLU A 45 -38.22 -9.82 22.57
C GLU A 45 -36.76 -9.40 22.35
N PRO A 46 -36.48 -8.14 21.94
CA PRO A 46 -35.13 -7.66 21.71
C PRO A 46 -34.37 -7.62 23.04
N THR A 47 -33.39 -8.49 23.16
CA THR A 47 -32.37 -8.43 24.24
C THR A 47 -31.63 -7.11 24.10
N SER A 48 -31.63 -6.32 25.18
CA SER A 48 -30.84 -5.07 25.27
C SER A 48 -29.40 -5.32 24.88
N ASN A 49 -28.94 -4.64 23.81
CA ASN A 49 -27.55 -4.62 23.41
C ASN A 49 -26.65 -4.25 24.60
N PRO A 50 -25.58 -4.99 24.87
CA PRO A 50 -24.56 -4.54 25.79
C PRO A 50 -24.06 -3.18 25.30
N SER A 51 -23.97 -2.24 26.24
CA SER A 51 -23.43 -0.90 26.04
C SER A 51 -22.09 -1.02 25.32
N GLN A 52 -22.04 -0.58 24.06
CA GLN A 52 -20.77 -0.48 23.34
C GLN A 52 -19.88 0.47 24.13
N THR A 53 -18.78 -0.05 24.61
CA THR A 53 -17.69 0.79 25.11
C THR A 53 -17.33 1.74 23.96
N PRO A 54 -17.26 3.06 24.17
CA PRO A 54 -16.82 3.98 23.12
C PRO A 54 -15.50 3.50 22.57
N ALA A 55 -15.38 3.43 21.24
CA ALA A 55 -14.11 3.15 20.60
C ALA A 55 -13.05 4.14 21.13
N PRO A 56 -11.83 3.69 21.43
CA PRO A 56 -10.78 4.58 21.88
C PRO A 56 -10.61 5.68 20.82
N THR A 57 -10.75 6.93 21.27
CA THR A 57 -10.54 8.09 20.41
C THR A 57 -9.03 8.23 20.19
N MET A 58 -8.60 8.44 18.95
CA MET A 58 -7.18 8.65 18.55
C MET A 58 -6.50 9.89 19.19
N ALA A 59 -7.00 10.39 20.29
CA ALA A 59 -6.54 11.59 21.00
C ALA A 59 -5.18 11.42 21.72
N VAL A 60 -4.38 10.41 21.41
CA VAL A 60 -3.20 10.08 22.24
C VAL A 60 -1.94 10.84 21.83
N TYR A 61 -1.91 11.54 20.68
CA TYR A 61 -0.71 12.23 20.21
C TYR A 61 -0.91 13.72 19.91
N ASP A 62 -1.81 14.38 20.65
CA ASP A 62 -1.90 15.85 20.66
C ASP A 62 -0.65 16.56 21.24
N GLU A 63 0.36 15.80 21.71
CA GLU A 63 1.51 16.35 22.40
C GLU A 63 2.70 16.71 21.48
N VAL A 64 2.81 16.09 20.28
CA VAL A 64 3.86 16.44 19.32
C VAL A 64 3.25 17.25 18.19
N SER A 65 3.52 18.55 18.18
CA SER A 65 3.05 19.39 17.09
C SER A 65 3.75 19.01 15.77
N PHE A 66 3.07 19.31 14.66
CA PHE A 66 3.65 19.13 13.33
C PHE A 66 4.98 19.88 13.17
N ASP A 67 5.11 21.07 13.71
CA ASP A 67 6.33 21.88 13.65
C ASP A 67 7.44 21.32 14.56
N ASP A 68 7.08 20.80 15.72
CA ASP A 68 8.03 20.14 16.64
C ASP A 68 8.60 18.85 16.00
N TRP A 69 7.76 18.04 15.37
CA TRP A 69 8.22 16.86 14.63
C TRP A 69 9.22 17.23 13.52
N ARG A 70 8.93 18.24 12.72
CA ARG A 70 9.87 18.72 11.68
C ARG A 70 11.19 19.18 12.27
N ALA A 71 11.15 19.87 13.39
CA ALA A 71 12.35 20.38 14.06
C ALA A 71 13.20 19.27 14.70
N ALA A 72 12.54 18.21 15.21
CA ALA A 72 13.21 17.07 15.84
C ALA A 72 13.87 16.12 14.85
N ALA A 73 13.52 16.16 13.56
CA ALA A 73 14.01 15.20 12.56
C ALA A 73 15.54 15.21 12.34
N GLY A 74 16.26 16.26 12.81
CA GLY A 74 17.72 16.36 12.66
C GLY A 74 18.23 16.54 11.23
N CYS A 75 17.32 16.74 10.27
CA CYS A 75 17.60 16.96 8.85
C CYS A 75 16.60 17.96 8.27
N THR A 76 16.82 18.36 7.02
CA THR A 76 15.85 19.20 6.30
C THR A 76 14.68 18.34 5.84
N MET A 77 13.48 18.61 6.38
CA MET A 77 12.25 17.94 5.97
C MET A 77 11.58 18.67 4.79
N PRO A 78 10.76 17.98 3.98
CA PRO A 78 9.95 18.60 2.95
C PRO A 78 9.03 19.71 3.48
N ASP A 79 8.56 20.57 2.58
CA ASP A 79 7.42 21.45 2.85
C ASP A 79 6.11 20.73 2.55
N TYR A 80 5.07 21.08 3.30
CA TYR A 80 3.76 20.43 3.20
C TYR A 80 2.64 21.43 3.02
N SER A 81 1.66 21.05 2.19
CA SER A 81 0.37 21.71 2.16
C SER A 81 -0.75 20.67 2.23
N PHE A 82 -1.84 21.01 2.93
CA PHE A 82 -2.96 20.12 3.21
C PHE A 82 -4.24 20.69 2.63
N SER A 83 -5.02 19.86 1.93
CA SER A 83 -6.38 20.23 1.56
C SER A 83 -7.32 20.18 2.77
N ALA A 84 -8.53 20.70 2.64
CA ALA A 84 -9.62 20.32 3.54
C ALA A 84 -9.98 18.84 3.32
N PRO A 85 -10.53 18.15 4.35
CA PRO A 85 -11.09 16.80 4.19
C PRO A 85 -12.14 16.76 3.09
N HIS A 86 -12.08 15.73 2.25
CA HIS A 86 -13.02 15.55 1.15
C HIS A 86 -13.27 14.06 0.90
N THR A 87 -14.40 13.73 0.29
CA THR A 87 -14.67 12.38 -0.17
C THR A 87 -13.77 12.04 -1.36
N PRO A 88 -13.07 10.89 -1.35
CA PRO A 88 -12.22 10.48 -2.47
C PRO A 88 -13.03 10.41 -3.76
N GLN A 89 -12.43 10.89 -4.84
CA GLN A 89 -13.01 10.83 -6.16
C GLN A 89 -12.28 9.79 -6.99
N PRO A 90 -12.98 9.03 -7.84
CA PRO A 90 -12.33 8.14 -8.79
C PRO A 90 -11.54 8.94 -9.81
N PHE A 91 -10.61 8.30 -10.49
CA PHE A 91 -9.96 8.89 -11.66
C PHE A 91 -11.01 9.19 -12.74
N GLU A 92 -10.71 10.16 -13.59
CA GLU A 92 -11.51 10.39 -14.80
C GLU A 92 -11.63 9.06 -15.56
N LYS A 93 -12.78 8.64 -15.98
CA LYS A 93 -13.05 7.34 -16.63
C LYS A 93 -13.02 6.11 -15.71
N VAL A 94 -13.02 6.27 -14.39
CA VAL A 94 -13.25 5.19 -13.44
C VAL A 94 -14.56 5.44 -12.71
N ALA A 95 -15.36 4.41 -12.51
CA ALA A 95 -16.54 4.46 -11.66
C ALA A 95 -16.34 3.57 -10.43
N TRP A 96 -16.84 4.02 -9.27
CA TRP A 96 -16.81 3.17 -8.09
C TRP A 96 -17.71 1.94 -8.27
N PRO A 97 -17.25 0.71 -7.93
CA PRO A 97 -18.05 -0.50 -8.03
C PRO A 97 -19.16 -0.50 -6.98
N ALA A 98 -20.42 -0.45 -7.41
CA ALA A 98 -21.57 -0.43 -6.50
C ALA A 98 -21.77 -1.76 -5.74
N GLU A 99 -21.35 -2.88 -6.33
CA GLU A 99 -21.47 -4.22 -5.76
C GLU A 99 -20.24 -4.64 -4.92
N GLY A 100 -19.25 -3.75 -4.81
CA GLY A 100 -17.99 -4.04 -4.13
C GLY A 100 -16.94 -4.69 -5.03
N VAL A 101 -15.83 -5.12 -4.42
CA VAL A 101 -14.65 -5.68 -5.09
C VAL A 101 -14.19 -6.98 -4.44
N THR A 102 -13.45 -7.80 -5.16
CA THR A 102 -12.72 -8.93 -4.57
C THR A 102 -11.46 -8.42 -3.88
N LEU A 103 -11.32 -8.67 -2.57
CA LEU A 103 -10.08 -8.36 -1.85
C LEU A 103 -9.01 -9.43 -2.12
N ARG A 104 -7.80 -8.98 -2.42
CA ARG A 104 -6.64 -9.85 -2.64
C ARG A 104 -5.44 -9.40 -1.81
N THR A 105 -4.61 -10.34 -1.39
CA THR A 105 -3.33 -10.02 -0.75
C THR A 105 -2.41 -9.29 -1.74
N TYR A 106 -1.46 -8.55 -1.20
CA TYR A 106 -0.21 -8.26 -1.88
C TYR A 106 0.70 -9.49 -1.84
N VAL A 107 2.01 -9.34 -1.95
CA VAL A 107 2.98 -10.43 -1.88
C VAL A 107 3.21 -10.88 -0.44
N ALA A 108 3.39 -12.19 -0.22
CA ALA A 108 3.85 -12.78 1.04
C ALA A 108 4.73 -14.02 0.77
N ASP A 109 5.73 -14.25 1.59
CA ASP A 109 6.65 -15.39 1.42
C ASP A 109 6.04 -16.69 1.95
N THR A 110 5.15 -16.61 2.94
CA THR A 110 4.46 -17.77 3.53
C THR A 110 2.97 -17.51 3.74
N LEU A 111 2.18 -18.60 3.86
CA LEU A 111 0.76 -18.47 4.21
C LEU A 111 0.57 -17.99 5.64
N GLU A 112 1.49 -18.34 6.54
CA GLU A 112 1.49 -17.88 7.93
C GLU A 112 1.69 -16.36 7.99
N GLU A 113 2.64 -15.82 7.24
CA GLU A 113 2.86 -14.39 7.11
C GLU A 113 1.62 -13.69 6.52
N ALA A 114 1.06 -14.22 5.44
CA ALA A 114 -0.18 -13.68 4.87
C ALA A 114 -1.32 -13.72 5.88
N ALA A 115 -1.48 -14.81 6.63
CA ALA A 115 -2.53 -14.94 7.63
C ALA A 115 -2.38 -13.92 8.77
N GLU A 116 -1.16 -13.68 9.24
CA GLU A 116 -0.84 -12.67 10.27
C GLU A 116 -1.13 -11.25 9.73
N LEU A 117 -0.57 -10.93 8.56
CA LEU A 117 -0.66 -9.60 7.94
C LEU A 117 -2.10 -9.16 7.62
N TYR A 118 -2.95 -10.10 7.23
CA TYR A 118 -4.34 -9.84 6.85
C TYR A 118 -5.38 -10.26 7.92
N HIS A 119 -4.95 -10.54 9.14
CA HIS A 119 -5.80 -10.92 10.27
C HIS A 119 -6.78 -12.05 9.94
N THR A 120 -6.27 -13.10 9.28
CA THR A 120 -7.03 -14.27 8.87
C THR A 120 -6.33 -15.56 9.32
N THR A 121 -6.73 -16.72 8.83
CA THR A 121 -6.07 -18.00 9.13
C THR A 121 -5.55 -18.67 7.87
N VAL A 122 -4.52 -19.50 8.01
CA VAL A 122 -3.98 -20.30 6.90
C VAL A 122 -5.06 -21.20 6.29
N GLU A 123 -5.93 -21.76 7.13
CA GLU A 123 -7.05 -22.61 6.69
C GLU A 123 -8.03 -21.81 5.81
N THR A 124 -8.40 -20.61 6.24
CA THR A 124 -9.27 -19.71 5.46
C THR A 124 -8.64 -19.34 4.12
N LEU A 125 -7.34 -19.00 4.12
CA LEU A 125 -6.63 -18.70 2.87
C LEU A 125 -6.64 -19.88 1.90
N LYS A 126 -6.42 -21.12 2.40
CA LYS A 126 -6.48 -22.33 1.58
C LYS A 126 -7.86 -22.64 1.06
N GLU A 127 -8.90 -22.46 1.88
CA GLU A 127 -10.30 -22.68 1.47
C GLU A 127 -10.72 -21.71 0.37
N LEU A 128 -10.32 -20.46 0.47
CA LEU A 128 -10.64 -19.42 -0.51
C LEU A 128 -9.81 -19.51 -1.80
N ASN A 129 -8.66 -20.17 -1.74
CA ASN A 129 -7.69 -20.29 -2.82
C ASN A 129 -7.24 -21.75 -3.00
N PRO A 130 -8.10 -22.62 -3.54
CA PRO A 130 -7.77 -24.05 -3.67
C PRO A 130 -6.52 -24.33 -4.55
N ASP A 131 -6.12 -23.35 -5.36
CA ASP A 131 -4.92 -23.37 -6.21
C ASP A 131 -3.69 -22.71 -5.56
N TYR A 132 -3.68 -22.53 -4.24
CA TYR A 132 -2.62 -21.80 -3.54
C TYR A 132 -1.20 -22.36 -3.77
N GLU A 133 -1.04 -23.69 -3.94
CA GLU A 133 0.24 -24.30 -4.25
C GLU A 133 0.72 -23.98 -5.68
N GLU A 134 -0.20 -23.91 -6.63
CA GLU A 134 0.08 -23.48 -7.99
C GLU A 134 0.40 -21.97 -8.04
N ASN A 135 -0.32 -21.15 -7.25
CA ASN A 135 -0.04 -19.72 -7.07
C ASN A 135 1.39 -19.53 -6.60
N TYR A 136 1.81 -20.23 -5.54
CA TYR A 136 3.18 -20.18 -5.01
C TYR A 136 4.24 -20.56 -6.06
N THR A 137 3.99 -21.64 -6.80
CA THR A 137 4.92 -22.11 -7.84
C THR A 137 5.03 -21.12 -9.00
N ARG A 138 3.88 -20.60 -9.46
CA ARG A 138 3.80 -19.64 -10.56
C ARG A 138 4.49 -18.30 -10.21
N ASN A 139 4.43 -17.89 -8.96
CA ASN A 139 5.03 -16.65 -8.47
C ASN A 139 6.42 -16.86 -7.82
N HIS A 140 7.17 -17.87 -8.30
CA HIS A 140 8.58 -18.08 -7.94
C HIS A 140 8.86 -18.25 -6.44
N GLY A 141 7.95 -18.87 -5.71
CA GLY A 141 8.12 -19.13 -4.29
C GLY A 141 7.53 -18.06 -3.39
N GLN A 142 6.59 -17.29 -3.88
CA GLN A 142 5.83 -16.30 -3.13
C GLN A 142 4.33 -16.48 -3.38
N TYR A 143 3.50 -16.10 -2.41
CA TYR A 143 2.06 -16.01 -2.59
C TYR A 143 1.70 -14.61 -3.04
N TRP A 144 0.93 -14.50 -4.10
CA TRP A 144 0.51 -13.22 -4.66
C TRP A 144 -0.97 -13.26 -5.03
N GLY A 145 -1.71 -12.22 -4.61
CA GLY A 145 -3.09 -12.03 -5.02
C GLY A 145 -4.06 -13.08 -4.48
N LEU A 146 -3.77 -13.68 -3.32
CA LEU A 146 -4.69 -14.61 -2.68
C LEU A 146 -5.98 -13.89 -2.28
N LYS A 147 -7.12 -14.51 -2.54
CA LYS A 147 -8.45 -14.02 -2.15
C LYS A 147 -8.59 -14.04 -0.63
N LEU A 148 -9.03 -12.92 -0.05
CA LEU A 148 -9.13 -12.75 1.41
C LEU A 148 -10.50 -13.08 1.99
N GLN A 149 -11.57 -13.02 1.17
CA GLN A 149 -12.95 -13.32 1.59
C GLN A 149 -13.78 -13.83 0.43
N ALA A 150 -14.86 -14.56 0.73
CA ALA A 150 -15.74 -15.17 -0.26
C ALA A 150 -16.58 -14.13 -1.01
N GLU A 151 -17.23 -13.26 -0.25
CA GLU A 151 -18.15 -12.25 -0.77
C GLU A 151 -17.42 -10.97 -1.20
N PRO A 152 -17.97 -10.21 -2.17
CA PRO A 152 -17.44 -8.92 -2.53
C PRO A 152 -17.39 -7.98 -1.32
N TYR A 153 -16.32 -7.19 -1.24
CA TYR A 153 -16.12 -6.19 -0.20
C TYR A 153 -16.68 -4.85 -0.63
N THR A 154 -17.61 -4.30 0.17
CA THR A 154 -18.14 -2.96 -0.07
C THR A 154 -17.09 -1.91 0.29
N LEU A 155 -16.74 -1.07 -0.67
CA LEU A 155 -15.69 -0.07 -0.49
C LEU A 155 -16.08 1.00 0.54
N PRO A 156 -15.22 1.29 1.52
CA PRO A 156 -15.44 2.41 2.43
C PRO A 156 -15.20 3.73 1.70
N MET A 157 -16.08 4.70 1.93
CA MET A 157 -15.97 6.07 1.38
C MET A 157 -15.53 7.04 2.47
N ASN A 158 -14.49 6.67 3.23
CA ASN A 158 -13.93 7.51 4.27
C ASN A 158 -13.31 8.78 3.66
N ASN A 159 -13.43 9.90 4.36
CA ASN A 159 -12.81 11.14 3.91
C ASN A 159 -11.28 11.03 3.91
N VAL A 160 -10.68 11.70 2.94
CA VAL A 160 -9.23 11.85 2.80
C VAL A 160 -8.82 13.31 2.84
N VAL A 161 -7.54 13.53 3.12
CA VAL A 161 -6.86 14.81 2.94
C VAL A 161 -5.81 14.61 1.86
N SER A 162 -5.75 15.51 0.89
CA SER A 162 -4.64 15.56 -0.05
C SER A 162 -3.48 16.30 0.59
N VAL A 163 -2.37 15.63 0.79
CA VAL A 163 -1.12 16.21 1.29
C VAL A 163 -0.15 16.36 0.13
N THR A 164 0.23 17.59 -0.17
CA THR A 164 1.31 17.87 -1.12
C THR A 164 2.62 17.96 -0.38
N VAL A 165 3.55 17.06 -0.73
CA VAL A 165 4.94 17.03 -0.25
C VAL A 165 5.79 17.76 -1.27
N SER A 166 6.60 18.73 -0.84
CA SER A 166 7.48 19.54 -1.70
C SER A 166 8.91 19.50 -1.18
N ALA A 167 9.82 19.03 -2.00
CA ALA A 167 11.24 19.01 -1.71
C ALA A 167 11.91 20.25 -2.32
N PRO A 168 12.17 21.31 -1.55
CA PRO A 168 12.63 22.59 -2.08
C PRO A 168 14.03 22.56 -2.68
N TRP A 169 14.81 21.54 -2.32
CA TRP A 169 16.20 21.35 -2.73
C TRP A 169 16.40 20.46 -3.97
N VAL A 170 15.34 19.87 -4.51
CA VAL A 170 15.42 19.10 -5.77
C VAL A 170 15.35 20.06 -6.96
N GLU A 171 16.34 20.05 -7.85
CA GLU A 171 16.38 20.92 -9.01
C GLU A 171 15.34 20.53 -10.07
N ASN A 172 15.08 19.24 -10.24
CA ASN A 172 14.13 18.74 -11.21
C ASN A 172 12.69 19.05 -10.78
N GLN A 173 11.99 19.86 -11.57
CA GLN A 173 10.61 20.26 -11.25
C GLN A 173 9.61 19.09 -11.21
N TYR A 174 9.84 18.04 -11.99
CA TYR A 174 8.97 16.86 -12.04
C TYR A 174 9.03 16.02 -10.78
N ASP A 175 10.17 16.05 -10.08
CA ASP A 175 10.41 15.25 -8.89
C ASP A 175 10.27 16.04 -7.60
N ARG A 176 10.09 17.35 -7.71
CA ARG A 176 10.03 18.27 -6.58
C ARG A 176 8.77 18.12 -5.72
N THR A 177 7.66 17.74 -6.33
CA THR A 177 6.38 17.68 -5.62
C THR A 177 5.63 16.38 -5.90
N GLY A 178 4.92 15.89 -4.89
CA GLY A 178 3.96 14.80 -5.01
C GLY A 178 2.74 15.09 -4.14
N THR A 179 1.55 14.73 -4.61
CA THR A 179 0.30 14.88 -3.84
C THR A 179 -0.30 13.52 -3.60
N TYR A 180 -0.55 13.20 -2.33
CA TYR A 180 -1.05 11.90 -1.89
C TYR A 180 -2.29 12.06 -1.04
N ASN A 181 -3.30 11.24 -1.30
CA ASN A 181 -4.46 11.14 -0.44
C ASN A 181 -4.12 10.23 0.75
N VAL A 182 -4.45 10.68 1.95
CA VAL A 182 -4.28 9.93 3.19
C VAL A 182 -5.56 10.04 4.03
N PRO A 183 -5.83 9.11 4.97
CA PRO A 183 -7.03 9.18 5.80
C PRO A 183 -7.16 10.52 6.55
N ALA A 184 -8.33 11.15 6.46
CA ALA A 184 -8.59 12.43 7.13
C ALA A 184 -8.71 12.32 8.65
N SER A 185 -8.97 11.12 9.17
CA SER A 185 -9.05 10.82 10.61
C SER A 185 -7.71 10.76 11.32
N LEU A 186 -6.60 10.64 10.57
CA LEU A 186 -5.23 10.75 11.12
C LEU A 186 -4.95 12.20 11.54
N ASP A 187 -4.10 12.37 12.56
CA ASP A 187 -3.59 13.70 12.90
C ASP A 187 -2.65 14.24 11.81
N LYS A 188 -2.35 15.53 11.90
CA LYS A 188 -1.60 16.22 10.86
C LYS A 188 -0.16 15.72 10.69
N GLN A 189 0.48 15.27 11.77
CA GLN A 189 1.83 14.74 11.73
C GLN A 189 1.83 13.34 11.09
N ALA A 190 0.88 12.47 11.46
CA ALA A 190 0.70 11.16 10.85
C ALA A 190 0.37 11.27 9.35
N GLN A 191 -0.49 12.21 8.97
CA GLN A 191 -0.80 12.50 7.56
C GLN A 191 0.46 12.90 6.78
N ALA A 192 1.30 13.78 7.34
CA ALA A 192 2.53 14.22 6.72
C ALA A 192 3.55 13.08 6.61
N ALA A 193 3.74 12.28 7.67
CA ALA A 193 4.65 11.15 7.67
C ALA A 193 4.25 10.12 6.60
N LEU A 194 2.97 9.75 6.53
CA LEU A 194 2.46 8.81 5.54
C LEU A 194 2.61 9.34 4.10
N ALA A 195 2.26 10.60 3.86
CA ALA A 195 2.43 11.22 2.54
C ALA A 195 3.91 11.30 2.13
N THR A 196 4.82 11.54 3.10
CA THR A 196 6.27 11.54 2.86
C THR A 196 6.77 10.15 2.52
N ALA A 197 6.26 9.12 3.21
CA ALA A 197 6.59 7.73 2.90
C ALA A 197 6.17 7.36 1.48
N TYR A 198 4.97 7.74 1.03
CA TYR A 198 4.55 7.56 -0.37
C TYR A 198 5.43 8.35 -1.34
N TYR A 199 5.73 9.61 -1.01
CA TYR A 199 6.58 10.43 -1.85
C TYR A 199 7.97 9.82 -2.02
N PHE A 200 8.59 9.34 -0.93
CA PHE A 200 9.89 8.68 -0.96
C PHE A 200 9.83 7.42 -1.80
N GLN A 201 8.87 6.52 -1.54
CA GLN A 201 8.71 5.29 -2.30
C GLN A 201 8.47 5.55 -3.79
N TYR A 202 7.60 6.50 -4.12
CA TYR A 202 7.24 6.79 -5.50
C TYR A 202 8.36 7.50 -6.26
N LYS A 203 9.00 8.49 -5.63
CA LYS A 203 9.96 9.36 -6.30
C LYS A 203 11.39 8.86 -6.21
N TRP A 204 11.75 8.11 -5.17
CA TRP A 204 13.14 7.77 -4.88
C TRP A 204 13.46 6.28 -4.94
N CYS A 205 12.51 5.43 -4.67
CA CYS A 205 12.73 3.99 -4.69
C CYS A 205 12.12 3.30 -5.90
N GLY A 206 11.31 3.99 -6.72
CA GLY A 206 10.45 3.20 -7.52
C GLY A 206 10.22 3.63 -8.94
N MET A 207 9.42 4.56 -9.25
CA MET A 207 8.99 4.74 -10.62
C MET A 207 9.90 5.71 -11.37
N HIS A 208 10.41 5.38 -12.47
CA HIS A 208 11.23 6.23 -13.34
C HIS A 208 12.71 6.33 -13.00
N GLY A 209 13.27 5.35 -12.32
CA GLY A 209 14.71 5.14 -12.15
C GLY A 209 15.60 6.35 -12.03
N GLY A 210 16.59 6.31 -11.19
CA GLY A 210 17.64 7.32 -11.24
C GLY A 210 17.24 8.72 -10.77
N PHE A 211 16.39 8.84 -9.77
CA PHE A 211 16.08 10.14 -9.16
C PHE A 211 17.23 10.73 -8.37
N TRP A 212 18.18 9.90 -8.07
CA TRP A 212 19.39 10.31 -7.41
C TRP A 212 20.48 10.42 -8.47
N PRO A 213 20.81 11.62 -8.96
CA PRO A 213 21.94 11.78 -9.82
C PRO A 213 23.19 11.31 -9.09
N TYR A 214 23.99 10.48 -9.73
CA TYR A 214 25.16 9.85 -9.14
C TYR A 214 26.36 9.88 -10.07
N GLU A 215 27.56 9.84 -9.48
CA GLU A 215 28.78 9.55 -10.21
C GLU A 215 29.02 8.03 -10.18
N PRO A 216 29.10 7.36 -11.34
CA PRO A 216 29.34 5.92 -11.40
C PRO A 216 30.64 5.51 -10.72
N VAL A 217 30.59 4.38 -10.02
CA VAL A 217 31.77 3.76 -9.39
C VAL A 217 31.81 2.29 -9.79
N ASP A 218 32.98 1.82 -10.21
CA ASP A 218 33.19 0.41 -10.55
C ASP A 218 33.25 -0.47 -9.29
N ASP A 219 32.94 -1.76 -9.45
CA ASP A 219 33.11 -2.80 -8.43
C ASP A 219 32.20 -2.64 -7.18
N LEU A 220 31.07 -1.93 -7.29
CA LEU A 220 30.08 -1.84 -6.23
C LEU A 220 29.24 -3.14 -6.11
N PRO A 221 28.68 -3.40 -4.93
CA PRO A 221 27.70 -4.46 -4.77
C PRO A 221 26.56 -4.31 -5.77
N LYS A 222 25.95 -5.44 -6.15
CA LYS A 222 24.81 -5.46 -7.07
C LYS A 222 23.72 -4.47 -6.63
N TRP A 223 23.21 -3.71 -7.60
CA TRP A 223 22.20 -2.64 -7.49
C TRP A 223 22.73 -1.26 -7.09
N LEU A 224 23.88 -1.14 -6.43
CA LEU A 224 24.52 0.16 -6.23
C LEU A 224 25.30 0.53 -7.50
N GLN A 225 25.22 1.79 -7.90
CA GLN A 225 25.80 2.28 -9.15
C GLN A 225 26.82 3.41 -8.96
N GLY A 226 26.72 4.17 -7.88
CA GLY A 226 27.65 5.26 -7.64
C GLY A 226 27.33 6.13 -6.44
N TYR A 227 28.09 7.19 -6.28
CA TYR A 227 27.89 8.18 -5.22
C TYR A 227 26.87 9.24 -5.63
N ALA A 228 25.90 9.52 -4.76
CA ALA A 228 24.96 10.61 -4.95
C ALA A 228 25.67 11.96 -5.10
N THR A 229 25.24 12.77 -6.07
CA THR A 229 25.80 14.09 -6.36
C THR A 229 24.92 15.23 -5.85
N ASP A 230 25.36 16.48 -5.99
CA ASP A 230 24.68 17.69 -5.47
C ASP A 230 23.23 17.86 -5.96
N GLY A 231 22.82 17.22 -7.04
CA GLY A 231 21.43 17.18 -7.49
C GLY A 231 20.56 16.15 -6.78
N ALA A 232 21.13 15.30 -5.94
CA ALA A 232 20.42 14.32 -5.16
C ALA A 232 19.69 14.98 -3.99
N PHE A 233 18.73 14.26 -3.45
CA PHE A 233 17.90 14.73 -2.34
C PHE A 233 18.73 14.93 -1.05
N TYR A 234 19.65 14.04 -0.79
CA TYR A 234 20.70 14.15 0.22
C TYR A 234 22.03 13.72 -0.37
N THR A 235 23.09 14.35 0.08
CA THR A 235 24.47 13.98 -0.29
C THR A 235 25.25 13.41 0.88
N LYS A 236 24.71 13.53 2.09
CA LYS A 236 25.29 12.96 3.31
C LYS A 236 24.43 11.84 3.85
N PHE A 237 25.02 10.71 4.11
CA PHE A 237 24.34 9.54 4.62
C PHE A 237 23.73 9.79 6.02
N SER A 238 24.43 10.52 6.88
CA SER A 238 23.91 10.87 8.20
C SER A 238 22.61 11.69 8.15
N GLU A 239 22.49 12.65 7.21
CA GLU A 239 21.26 13.43 7.01
C GLU A 239 20.14 12.56 6.40
N PHE A 240 20.49 11.70 5.46
CA PHE A 240 19.55 10.77 4.85
C PHE A 240 19.02 9.75 5.87
N SER A 241 19.89 9.15 6.67
CA SER A 241 19.51 8.26 7.76
C SER A 241 18.59 8.96 8.77
N SER A 242 18.90 10.22 9.15
CA SER A 242 18.02 11.01 10.03
C SER A 242 16.64 11.24 9.40
N PHE A 243 16.57 11.50 8.10
CA PHE A 243 15.31 11.62 7.38
C PHE A 243 14.50 10.30 7.44
N LEU A 244 15.15 9.18 7.14
CA LEU A 244 14.49 7.87 7.18
C LEU A 244 13.90 7.58 8.58
N HIS A 245 14.69 7.75 9.64
CA HIS A 245 14.23 7.57 11.02
C HIS A 245 13.18 8.60 11.46
N GLY A 246 13.14 9.76 10.82
CA GLY A 246 12.09 10.78 11.02
C GLY A 246 10.73 10.38 10.43
N VAL A 247 10.70 9.51 9.44
CA VAL A 247 9.50 9.09 8.70
C VAL A 247 9.10 7.66 8.97
N TYR A 248 10.07 6.75 9.00
CA TYR A 248 9.84 5.31 9.09
C TYR A 248 10.22 4.72 10.46
N SER A 249 9.68 3.55 10.78
CA SER A 249 10.12 2.77 11.94
C SER A 249 11.56 2.30 11.77
N ASP A 250 12.26 2.13 12.90
CA ASP A 250 13.64 1.65 12.89
C ASP A 250 13.77 0.29 12.20
N ALA A 251 12.82 -0.61 12.42
CA ALA A 251 12.82 -1.93 11.78
C ALA A 251 12.76 -1.83 10.25
N TRP A 252 11.95 -0.91 9.72
CA TRP A 252 11.87 -0.72 8.26
C TRP A 252 13.12 -0.04 7.71
N VAL A 253 13.71 0.90 8.44
CA VAL A 253 14.97 1.55 8.04
C VAL A 253 16.12 0.53 8.04
N ASP A 254 16.18 -0.33 9.05
CA ASP A 254 17.18 -1.39 9.09
C ASP A 254 17.03 -2.35 7.90
N ASP A 255 15.81 -2.72 7.55
CA ASP A 255 15.55 -3.56 6.38
C ASP A 255 15.98 -2.84 5.09
N LEU A 256 15.62 -1.57 4.90
CA LEU A 256 15.97 -0.80 3.70
C LEU A 256 17.48 -0.65 3.48
N LEU A 257 18.23 -0.42 4.55
CA LEU A 257 19.66 -0.10 4.47
C LEU A 257 20.58 -1.33 4.57
N ASN A 258 20.12 -2.43 5.18
CA ASN A 258 20.94 -3.59 5.50
C ASN A 258 20.56 -4.87 4.76
N GLU A 259 19.40 -4.92 4.09
CA GLU A 259 19.03 -6.07 3.27
C GLU A 259 19.65 -5.99 1.87
N GLU A 260 20.13 -7.12 1.36
CA GLU A 260 20.58 -7.22 -0.03
C GLU A 260 19.45 -7.67 -0.94
N PRO A 261 19.19 -6.97 -2.03
CA PRO A 261 19.99 -5.86 -2.62
C PRO A 261 19.60 -4.49 -2.05
N ALA A 262 20.53 -3.80 -1.42
CA ALA A 262 20.30 -2.44 -0.96
C ALA A 262 20.25 -1.45 -2.13
N LEU A 263 19.28 -0.53 -2.11
CA LEU A 263 19.22 0.60 -3.04
C LEU A 263 20.06 1.79 -2.57
N PHE A 264 20.37 1.84 -1.28
CA PHE A 264 21.15 2.87 -0.63
C PHE A 264 22.11 2.22 0.34
N ALA A 265 23.31 2.81 0.47
CA ALA A 265 24.28 2.42 1.47
C ALA A 265 25.17 3.61 1.87
N GLU A 266 25.76 3.51 3.05
CA GLU A 266 26.79 4.46 3.47
C GLU A 266 28.07 4.25 2.63
N GLY A 267 28.52 5.33 2.03
CA GLY A 267 29.81 5.39 1.33
C GLY A 267 30.93 5.99 2.18
N GLU A 268 32.10 6.16 1.61
CA GLU A 268 33.22 6.80 2.29
C GLU A 268 32.91 8.26 2.61
N ASN A 269 33.40 8.75 3.76
CA ASN A 269 33.27 10.14 4.19
C ASN A 269 31.82 10.67 4.29
N ASP A 270 30.91 9.85 4.81
CA ASP A 270 29.49 10.22 4.98
C ASP A 270 28.77 10.48 3.63
N THR A 271 29.22 9.88 2.54
CA THR A 271 28.55 9.95 1.26
C THR A 271 27.45 8.88 1.15
N ILE A 272 26.57 9.03 0.17
CA ILE A 272 25.51 8.05 -0.10
C ILE A 272 25.85 7.28 -1.37
N LEU A 273 25.94 5.97 -1.26
CA LEU A 273 25.88 5.08 -2.42
C LEU A 273 24.41 4.86 -2.79
N THR A 274 24.09 5.01 -4.05
CA THR A 274 22.74 4.84 -4.58
C THR A 274 22.71 3.91 -5.77
N GLY A 275 21.60 3.23 -5.95
CA GLY A 275 21.31 2.35 -7.07
C GLY A 275 20.22 2.88 -7.98
N ASP A 276 19.96 2.12 -9.03
CA ASP A 276 18.85 2.36 -9.95
C ASP A 276 17.61 1.63 -9.45
N GLY A 277 16.57 2.40 -9.12
CA GLY A 277 15.32 1.91 -8.60
C GLY A 277 14.22 1.79 -9.67
N ASP A 278 14.57 1.49 -10.94
CA ASP A 278 13.58 1.44 -12.02
C ASP A 278 12.48 0.42 -11.74
N ARG A 279 11.25 0.87 -11.86
CA ARG A 279 10.05 0.11 -11.54
C ARG A 279 8.97 0.36 -12.58
N GLY A 280 8.35 -0.72 -13.06
CA GLY A 280 7.21 -0.63 -13.98
C GLY A 280 5.96 -0.06 -13.33
N SER A 281 5.04 0.44 -14.14
CA SER A 281 3.71 0.88 -13.70
C SER A 281 2.68 -0.21 -13.94
N ASN A 282 1.79 -0.42 -12.99
CA ASN A 282 0.60 -1.25 -13.20
C ASN A 282 -0.45 -0.44 -13.98
N VAL A 283 -0.60 -0.75 -15.26
CA VAL A 283 -1.56 -0.07 -16.14
C VAL A 283 -3.02 -0.34 -15.75
N ALA A 284 -3.30 -1.35 -14.93
CA ALA A 284 -4.63 -1.68 -14.41
C ALA A 284 -5.00 -0.93 -13.12
N TYR A 285 -4.12 -0.08 -12.59
CA TYR A 285 -4.38 0.71 -11.39
C TYR A 285 -5.44 1.79 -11.66
N CYS A 286 -6.51 1.76 -10.85
CA CYS A 286 -7.69 2.62 -10.98
C CYS A 286 -7.85 3.64 -9.86
N GLY A 287 -6.93 3.70 -8.92
CA GLY A 287 -7.01 4.53 -7.72
C GLY A 287 -6.99 3.70 -6.44
N HIS A 288 -7.13 4.34 -5.31
CA HIS A 288 -7.15 3.66 -4.01
C HIS A 288 -8.08 4.34 -3.01
N LEU A 289 -8.48 3.57 -2.02
CA LEU A 289 -9.27 3.99 -0.87
C LEU A 289 -8.61 3.47 0.40
N PHE A 290 -9.09 3.91 1.57
CA PHE A 290 -8.58 3.46 2.86
C PHE A 290 -9.71 2.93 3.73
N THR A 291 -9.46 1.87 4.50
CA THR A 291 -10.30 1.55 5.66
C THR A 291 -10.09 2.60 6.75
N GLU A 292 -11.01 2.66 7.73
CA GLU A 292 -10.85 3.56 8.86
C GLU A 292 -9.65 3.12 9.71
N PRO A 293 -8.74 4.03 10.07
CA PRO A 293 -7.65 3.74 10.96
C PRO A 293 -8.11 3.27 12.35
N GLU A 294 -7.55 2.17 12.84
CA GLU A 294 -7.90 1.56 14.12
C GLU A 294 -6.71 1.57 15.08
N LEU A 295 -6.94 2.09 16.31
CA LEU A 295 -5.94 2.10 17.36
C LEU A 295 -5.76 0.69 17.94
N GLN A 296 -4.53 0.20 17.93
CA GLN A 296 -4.16 -1.11 18.44
C GLN A 296 -3.82 -1.06 19.94
N PRO A 297 -3.85 -2.19 20.67
CA PRO A 297 -3.51 -2.24 22.10
C PRO A 297 -2.10 -1.78 22.46
N ASP A 298 -1.16 -1.84 21.54
CA ASP A 298 0.22 -1.37 21.69
C ASP A 298 0.39 0.12 21.36
N GLY A 299 -0.70 0.81 21.05
CA GLY A 299 -0.72 2.22 20.68
C GLY A 299 -0.42 2.49 19.21
N SER A 300 -0.11 1.49 18.40
CA SER A 300 0.00 1.66 16.95
C SER A 300 -1.39 1.88 16.31
N VAL A 301 -1.40 2.41 15.09
CA VAL A 301 -2.62 2.56 14.29
C VAL A 301 -2.48 1.73 13.04
N GLU A 302 -3.48 0.89 12.77
CA GLU A 302 -3.51 0.02 11.60
C GLU A 302 -4.73 0.30 10.72
N PHE A 303 -4.53 0.21 9.41
CA PHE A 303 -5.57 0.30 8.41
C PHE A 303 -5.09 -0.27 7.07
N TRP A 304 -6.00 -0.46 6.16
CA TRP A 304 -5.70 -0.97 4.84
C TRP A 304 -5.81 0.13 3.79
N GLN A 305 -4.83 0.19 2.89
CA GLN A 305 -4.99 0.82 1.59
C GLN A 305 -5.53 -0.20 0.62
N LEU A 306 -6.67 0.10 0.01
CA LEU A 306 -7.36 -0.73 -0.98
C LEU A 306 -6.99 -0.20 -2.36
N VAL A 307 -6.05 -0.85 -3.02
CA VAL A 307 -5.56 -0.49 -4.35
C VAL A 307 -6.47 -1.11 -5.40
N LEU A 308 -7.25 -0.29 -6.07
CA LEU A 308 -8.25 -0.74 -7.02
C LEU A 308 -7.62 -1.10 -8.35
N ILE A 309 -7.92 -2.30 -8.81
CA ILE A 309 -7.40 -2.88 -10.05
C ILE A 309 -8.57 -3.28 -10.94
N CYS A 310 -8.44 -3.04 -12.23
CA CYS A 310 -9.34 -3.55 -13.25
C CYS A 310 -8.64 -4.70 -13.97
N GLU A 311 -9.06 -5.93 -13.69
CA GLU A 311 -8.51 -7.14 -14.31
C GLU A 311 -9.16 -7.47 -15.67
N SER A 312 -10.21 -6.75 -16.09
CA SER A 312 -10.92 -7.04 -17.33
C SER A 312 -10.07 -6.73 -18.57
N GLU A 313 -10.19 -7.57 -19.61
CA GLU A 313 -9.53 -7.36 -20.90
C GLU A 313 -9.97 -6.05 -21.59
N GLU A 314 -11.11 -5.47 -21.17
CA GLU A 314 -11.65 -4.21 -21.67
C GLU A 314 -10.86 -3.00 -21.17
N PHE A 315 -10.02 -3.16 -20.15
CA PHE A 315 -9.13 -2.13 -19.67
C PHE A 315 -7.96 -1.81 -20.61
N ALA A 316 -8.05 -2.16 -21.87
CA ALA A 316 -7.01 -1.89 -22.86
C ALA A 316 -6.70 -0.38 -22.97
N GLY A 317 -6.03 0.15 -21.94
CA GLY A 317 -5.31 1.42 -22.05
C GLY A 317 -6.15 2.69 -21.95
N TRP A 318 -7.17 2.77 -21.07
CA TRP A 318 -7.90 4.04 -20.80
C TRP A 318 -8.57 4.68 -22.05
N GLY A 319 -8.66 3.94 -23.14
CA GLY A 319 -9.12 4.45 -24.44
C GLY A 319 -10.60 4.28 -24.74
N GLY A 320 -11.35 3.57 -23.89
CA GLY A 320 -12.80 3.36 -24.05
C GLY A 320 -13.62 4.63 -23.79
N GLU A 321 -14.85 4.66 -24.33
CA GLU A 321 -15.82 5.74 -24.07
C GLU A 321 -16.54 5.55 -22.74
N GLU A 322 -16.72 4.30 -22.30
CA GLU A 322 -17.41 3.95 -21.05
C GLU A 322 -16.44 3.97 -19.86
N PRO A 323 -16.94 4.34 -18.67
CA PRO A 323 -16.12 4.26 -17.45
C PRO A 323 -15.70 2.82 -17.13
N VAL A 324 -14.46 2.65 -16.70
CA VAL A 324 -13.93 1.40 -16.18
C VAL A 324 -14.41 1.21 -14.76
N VAL A 325 -14.85 0.01 -14.40
CA VAL A 325 -15.28 -0.35 -13.05
C VAL A 325 -14.29 -1.37 -12.48
N PRO A 326 -13.54 -1.04 -11.43
CA PRO A 326 -12.65 -1.99 -10.77
C PRO A 326 -13.40 -3.19 -10.21
N ASP A 327 -12.85 -4.38 -10.35
CA ASP A 327 -13.42 -5.64 -9.85
C ASP A 327 -12.61 -6.25 -8.70
N THR A 328 -11.38 -5.79 -8.55
CA THR A 328 -10.44 -6.28 -7.56
C THR A 328 -9.81 -5.12 -6.78
N ALA A 329 -9.53 -5.34 -5.51
CA ALA A 329 -8.66 -4.48 -4.71
C ALA A 329 -7.53 -5.29 -4.10
N THR A 330 -6.29 -4.92 -4.39
CA THR A 330 -5.12 -5.39 -3.64
C THR A 330 -5.07 -4.67 -2.30
N VAL A 331 -5.06 -5.43 -1.22
CA VAL A 331 -4.99 -4.90 0.14
C VAL A 331 -3.54 -4.68 0.54
N MET A 332 -3.21 -3.45 0.90
CA MET A 332 -1.91 -3.07 1.43
C MET A 332 -2.06 -2.63 2.88
N PRO A 333 -1.68 -3.46 3.86
CA PRO A 333 -1.71 -3.09 5.26
C PRO A 333 -0.75 -1.95 5.54
N ILE A 334 -1.21 -0.97 6.29
CA ILE A 334 -0.42 0.18 6.76
C ILE A 334 -0.48 0.19 8.28
N ARG A 335 0.68 0.38 8.89
CA ARG A 335 0.82 0.54 10.33
C ARG A 335 1.62 1.78 10.64
N LEU A 336 1.08 2.62 11.53
CA LEU A 336 1.77 3.76 12.12
C LEU A 336 2.18 3.40 13.54
N VAL A 337 3.45 3.53 13.86
CA VAL A 337 4.02 3.21 15.15
C VAL A 337 4.30 4.50 15.92
N PRO A 338 3.83 4.62 17.17
CA PRO A 338 4.11 5.80 17.98
C PRO A 338 5.55 5.78 18.51
N THR A 339 6.17 6.96 18.55
CA THR A 339 7.47 7.21 19.18
C THR A 339 7.38 8.46 20.06
N GLU A 340 8.45 8.78 20.82
CA GLU A 340 8.51 10.02 21.61
C GLU A 340 8.37 11.28 20.74
N ASP A 341 8.83 11.19 19.47
CA ASP A 341 8.84 12.30 18.51
C ASP A 341 7.67 12.24 17.50
N GLY A 342 6.64 11.45 17.78
CA GLY A 342 5.45 11.31 16.91
C GLY A 342 5.38 9.98 16.17
N TRP A 343 4.60 9.94 15.09
CA TRP A 343 4.33 8.73 14.33
C TRP A 343 5.46 8.35 13.38
N ARG A 344 5.66 7.05 13.21
CA ARG A 344 6.53 6.46 12.18
C ARG A 344 5.74 5.46 11.35
N VAL A 345 5.97 5.47 10.05
CA VAL A 345 5.37 4.54 9.11
C VAL A 345 6.16 3.23 9.11
N ASN A 346 5.50 2.11 9.38
CA ASN A 346 6.16 0.79 9.35
C ASN A 346 6.13 0.21 7.92
N GLY A 347 6.75 0.94 7.00
CA GLY A 347 6.74 0.59 5.59
C GLY A 347 5.44 0.97 4.87
N VAL A 348 5.56 1.24 3.59
CA VAL A 348 4.43 1.35 2.66
C VAL A 348 4.80 0.68 1.35
N ASN A 349 3.84 0.03 0.74
CA ASN A 349 3.97 -0.43 -0.64
C ASN A 349 3.27 0.55 -1.57
N LEU A 350 3.85 0.78 -2.74
CA LEU A 350 3.19 1.64 -3.72
C LEU A 350 2.05 0.90 -4.40
N PRO A 351 0.91 1.56 -4.56
CA PRO A 351 -0.13 1.06 -5.45
C PRO A 351 0.36 1.24 -6.90
N ASN A 352 0.76 0.16 -7.52
CA ASN A 352 1.20 0.20 -8.93
C ASN A 352 0.45 -0.78 -9.76
#